data_420c584efa54be5e2adb2634abe6fb63
#
_entry.id   420c584efa54be5e2adb2634abe6fb63
#
_cell.length_a   1.000
_cell.length_b   1.000
_cell.length_c   1.000
_cell.angle_alpha   90.00
_cell.angle_beta   90.00
_cell.angle_gamma   90.00
#
_symmetry.space_group_name_H-M   'P 1'
#
loop_
_entity.id
_entity.type
_entity.pdbx_description
1 polymer ?
#
loop_
_entity_poly.entity_id
_entity_poly.type
_entity_poly.pdbx_seq_one_letter_code
_entity_poly.pdbx_strand_id
1 'polypeptide(L)'
;MDYSRIPEELKNLKQWVCAWDTSKIPMKPFERKAASSTTPDTWGTFDQAKAAVEGGTYDHLGFVFADNGLVGIDIDAGFDDGLMTPLCADIMKACQSYTEKSRSGRGVHIFLRGDLPFTGRNNLAGVEIYKARRFFIMTGKVLIFPEIIENQKAIDYVVEKYFPEAERKSGGKSSLVQKIYSPVFRKPEKGKVFVRPEYPEIISGGRNLSLTSLAGAMHNTGYSKQEIYKELCY
;
A
#
# COMPACT_ATOMS: atom_id res chain seq x y z
N MET A 1 -18.01 -0.33 -15.76
CA MET A 1 -16.93 -1.16 -15.21
C MET A 1 -17.40 -2.61 -15.18
N ASP A 2 -16.51 -3.57 -15.40
CA ASP A 2 -16.87 -4.98 -15.34
C ASP A 2 -16.44 -5.56 -14.00
N TYR A 3 -17.40 -5.76 -13.11
CA TYR A 3 -17.17 -6.33 -11.79
C TYR A 3 -17.40 -7.88 -11.75
N SER A 4 -17.65 -8.51 -12.89
CA SER A 4 -17.88 -9.96 -12.96
C SER A 4 -16.67 -10.77 -12.47
N ARG A 5 -15.47 -10.22 -12.68
CA ARG A 5 -14.20 -10.87 -12.35
C ARG A 5 -13.75 -10.71 -10.89
N ILE A 6 -14.50 -9.96 -10.08
CA ILE A 6 -14.27 -9.94 -8.63
C ILE A 6 -14.62 -11.30 -8.05
N PRO A 7 -13.76 -11.91 -7.18
CA PRO A 7 -14.02 -13.21 -6.60
C PRO A 7 -15.36 -13.31 -5.87
N GLU A 8 -16.08 -14.41 -6.08
CA GLU A 8 -17.39 -14.66 -5.46
C GLU A 8 -17.31 -14.65 -3.93
N GLU A 9 -16.18 -15.10 -3.35
CA GLU A 9 -16.01 -15.06 -1.91
C GLU A 9 -16.03 -13.63 -1.35
N LEU A 10 -15.54 -12.62 -2.07
CA LEU A 10 -15.67 -11.21 -1.65
C LEU A 10 -17.09 -10.71 -1.84
N LYS A 11 -17.77 -11.09 -2.94
CA LYS A 11 -19.15 -10.67 -3.22
C LYS A 11 -20.12 -11.17 -2.14
N ASN A 12 -19.86 -12.33 -1.58
CA ASN A 12 -20.69 -12.96 -0.54
C ASN A 12 -20.53 -12.30 0.86
N LEU A 13 -19.55 -11.41 1.03
CA LEU A 13 -19.31 -10.72 2.31
C LEU A 13 -20.09 -9.40 2.37
N LYS A 14 -20.66 -9.08 3.54
CA LYS A 14 -21.27 -7.79 3.80
C LYS A 14 -20.19 -6.78 4.26
N GLN A 15 -19.20 -6.52 3.36
CA GLN A 15 -18.05 -5.64 3.61
C GLN A 15 -17.89 -4.58 2.52
N TRP A 16 -18.97 -4.22 1.85
CA TRP A 16 -18.95 -3.31 0.72
C TRP A 16 -19.36 -1.89 1.11
N VAL A 17 -18.65 -0.94 0.56
CA VAL A 17 -18.89 0.50 0.65
C VAL A 17 -18.81 1.10 -0.76
N CYS A 18 -19.16 2.36 -0.89
CA CYS A 18 -18.95 3.11 -2.12
C CYS A 18 -17.96 4.26 -1.90
N ALA A 19 -17.48 4.86 -2.98
CA ALA A 19 -16.63 6.06 -2.91
C ALA A 19 -16.89 6.99 -4.10
N TRP A 20 -16.60 8.28 -3.92
CA TRP A 20 -16.50 9.25 -5.00
C TRP A 20 -15.05 9.39 -5.49
N ASP A 21 -14.88 9.82 -6.72
CA ASP A 21 -13.57 10.14 -7.30
C ASP A 21 -12.81 11.20 -6.49
N THR A 22 -13.55 12.15 -5.96
CA THR A 22 -13.03 13.35 -5.30
C THR A 22 -12.78 13.14 -3.80
N SER A 23 -13.11 11.97 -3.24
CA SER A 23 -13.05 11.74 -1.79
C SER A 23 -12.47 10.39 -1.45
N LYS A 24 -11.65 10.35 -0.38
CA LYS A 24 -11.16 9.11 0.24
C LYS A 24 -12.09 8.60 1.36
N ILE A 25 -13.25 9.25 1.55
CA ILE A 25 -14.21 8.86 2.58
C ILE A 25 -15.09 7.74 2.03
N PRO A 26 -15.19 6.57 2.69
CA PRO A 26 -16.12 5.55 2.28
C PRO A 26 -17.57 6.01 2.53
N MET A 27 -18.49 5.56 1.68
CA MET A 27 -19.90 5.89 1.72
C MET A 27 -20.75 4.65 1.89
N LYS A 28 -21.87 4.75 2.64
CA LYS A 28 -22.84 3.68 2.76
C LYS A 28 -23.48 3.41 1.41
N PRO A 29 -23.57 2.17 0.93
CA PRO A 29 -24.17 1.88 -0.37
C PRO A 29 -25.69 2.02 -0.39
N PHE A 30 -26.35 1.98 0.76
CA PHE A 30 -27.82 2.05 0.90
C PHE A 30 -28.34 3.39 1.41
N GLU A 31 -27.45 4.29 1.78
CA GLU A 31 -27.80 5.62 2.31
C GLU A 31 -26.73 6.64 1.93
N ARG A 32 -27.11 7.84 1.49
CA ARG A 32 -26.15 8.88 1.11
C ARG A 32 -25.49 9.54 2.31
N LYS A 33 -24.79 8.72 3.12
CA LYS A 33 -24.01 9.13 4.30
C LYS A 33 -22.63 8.47 4.31
N ALA A 34 -21.71 9.07 5.04
CA ALA A 34 -20.39 8.48 5.25
C ALA A 34 -20.50 7.11 5.93
N ALA A 35 -19.67 6.18 5.48
CA ALA A 35 -19.39 4.92 6.14
C ALA A 35 -18.09 5.03 6.95
N SER A 36 -17.81 4.00 7.74
CA SER A 36 -16.57 3.87 8.49
C SER A 36 -15.92 2.52 8.21
N SER A 37 -14.61 2.50 7.97
CA SER A 37 -13.87 1.24 7.83
C SER A 37 -13.76 0.42 9.13
N THR A 38 -14.34 0.89 10.23
CA THR A 38 -14.34 0.23 11.53
C THR A 38 -15.72 -0.09 12.07
N THR A 39 -16.78 0.28 11.33
CA THR A 39 -18.17 0.14 11.82
C THR A 39 -18.99 -0.70 10.84
N PRO A 40 -19.14 -2.02 11.09
CA PRO A 40 -19.79 -2.96 10.16
C PRO A 40 -21.24 -2.58 9.76
N ASP A 41 -21.99 -1.92 10.62
CA ASP A 41 -23.37 -1.48 10.32
C ASP A 41 -23.42 -0.41 9.21
N THR A 42 -22.28 0.16 8.84
CA THR A 42 -22.17 1.12 7.73
C THR A 42 -21.84 0.47 6.41
N TRP A 43 -21.57 -0.84 6.37
CA TRP A 43 -21.26 -1.59 5.17
C TRP A 43 -22.50 -2.30 4.62
N GLY A 44 -22.53 -2.48 3.31
CA GLY A 44 -23.59 -3.20 2.62
C GLY A 44 -23.13 -4.49 1.96
N THR A 45 -24.05 -5.06 1.20
CA THR A 45 -23.75 -6.19 0.31
C THR A 45 -23.12 -5.69 -0.99
N PHE A 46 -22.50 -6.62 -1.74
CA PHE A 46 -21.99 -6.34 -3.08
C PHE A 46 -23.07 -5.76 -4.00
N ASP A 47 -24.27 -6.36 -4.02
CA ASP A 47 -25.36 -5.93 -4.87
C ASP A 47 -25.85 -4.51 -4.54
N GLN A 48 -25.92 -4.17 -3.25
CA GLN A 48 -26.25 -2.81 -2.83
C GLN A 48 -25.24 -1.79 -3.32
N ALA A 49 -23.94 -2.08 -3.16
CA ALA A 49 -22.87 -1.19 -3.60
C ALA A 49 -22.81 -1.10 -5.12
N LYS A 50 -22.97 -2.21 -5.83
CA LYS A 50 -23.04 -2.28 -7.29
C LYS A 50 -24.20 -1.47 -7.83
N ALA A 51 -25.40 -1.65 -7.28
CA ALA A 51 -26.58 -0.92 -7.70
C ALA A 51 -26.42 0.61 -7.49
N ALA A 52 -25.77 1.03 -6.38
CA ALA A 52 -25.54 2.44 -6.09
C ALA A 52 -24.54 3.08 -7.08
N VAL A 53 -23.54 2.33 -7.53
CA VAL A 53 -22.55 2.80 -8.53
C VAL A 53 -23.18 2.77 -9.94
N GLU A 54 -23.86 1.71 -10.33
CA GLU A 54 -24.53 1.61 -11.63
C GLU A 54 -25.66 2.65 -11.79
N GLY A 55 -26.32 2.98 -10.69
CA GLY A 55 -27.32 4.05 -10.62
C GLY A 55 -26.74 5.47 -10.59
N GLY A 56 -25.43 5.64 -10.64
CA GLY A 56 -24.77 6.95 -10.68
C GLY A 56 -24.75 7.71 -9.35
N THR A 57 -25.07 7.06 -8.23
CA THR A 57 -25.00 7.70 -6.90
C THR A 57 -23.55 7.87 -6.43
N TYR A 58 -22.69 6.93 -6.79
CA TYR A 58 -21.26 6.92 -6.46
C TYR A 58 -20.45 6.48 -7.68
N ASP A 59 -19.13 6.75 -7.64
CA ASP A 59 -18.24 6.46 -8.76
C ASP A 59 -17.62 5.05 -8.67
N HIS A 60 -17.42 4.53 -7.46
CA HIS A 60 -16.64 3.31 -7.23
C HIS A 60 -17.21 2.40 -6.15
N LEU A 61 -16.98 1.09 -6.33
CA LEU A 61 -17.08 0.10 -5.27
C LEU A 61 -15.85 0.15 -4.37
N GLY A 62 -16.04 -0.09 -3.08
CA GLY A 62 -14.96 -0.29 -2.11
C GLY A 62 -15.21 -1.55 -1.28
N PHE A 63 -14.15 -2.28 -0.98
CA PHE A 63 -14.18 -3.45 -0.11
C PHE A 63 -13.43 -3.17 1.19
N VAL A 64 -14.06 -3.41 2.34
CA VAL A 64 -13.51 -3.13 3.68
C VAL A 64 -12.88 -4.38 4.26
N PHE A 65 -11.65 -4.26 4.77
CA PHE A 65 -10.98 -5.33 5.53
C PHE A 65 -11.48 -5.33 6.98
N ALA A 66 -11.87 -6.50 7.49
CA ALA A 66 -12.60 -6.67 8.76
C ALA A 66 -11.98 -7.70 9.73
N ASP A 67 -10.68 -7.98 9.60
CA ASP A 67 -9.94 -8.97 10.43
C ASP A 67 -10.60 -10.36 10.41
N ASN A 68 -10.96 -10.82 9.25
CA ASN A 68 -11.65 -12.09 9.00
C ASN A 68 -10.82 -13.09 8.16
N GLY A 69 -9.50 -13.01 8.28
CA GLY A 69 -8.56 -13.85 7.54
C GLY A 69 -8.27 -13.36 6.11
N LEU A 70 -8.81 -12.18 5.71
CA LEU A 70 -8.44 -11.53 4.46
C LEU A 70 -7.36 -10.48 4.71
N VAL A 71 -6.32 -10.53 3.89
CA VAL A 71 -5.22 -9.56 3.86
C VAL A 71 -5.19 -8.88 2.50
N GLY A 72 -5.13 -7.54 2.51
CA GLY A 72 -4.97 -6.72 1.31
C GLY A 72 -3.60 -6.09 1.25
N ILE A 73 -2.98 -6.13 0.07
CA ILE A 73 -1.74 -5.40 -0.23
C ILE A 73 -2.07 -4.37 -1.30
N ASP A 74 -1.68 -3.12 -1.08
CA ASP A 74 -1.75 -2.03 -2.04
C ASP A 74 -0.34 -1.60 -2.43
N ILE A 75 -0.07 -1.53 -3.73
CA ILE A 75 1.20 -1.09 -4.31
C ILE A 75 0.91 0.15 -5.14
N ASP A 76 1.23 1.34 -4.64
CA ASP A 76 0.93 2.63 -5.28
C ASP A 76 1.57 2.77 -6.67
N ALA A 77 2.83 2.34 -6.81
CA ALA A 77 3.62 2.43 -8.04
C ALA A 77 3.94 1.02 -8.58
N GLY A 78 2.90 0.24 -8.89
CA GLY A 78 3.04 -1.10 -9.48
C GLY A 78 3.46 -1.09 -10.94
N PHE A 79 3.19 0.03 -11.65
CA PHE A 79 3.55 0.22 -13.06
C PHE A 79 4.20 1.58 -13.27
N ASP A 80 5.26 1.61 -14.10
CA ASP A 80 5.94 2.78 -14.61
C ASP A 80 5.97 2.70 -16.14
N ASP A 81 5.48 3.73 -16.82
CA ASP A 81 5.30 3.76 -18.29
C ASP A 81 4.64 2.49 -18.87
N GLY A 82 3.69 1.93 -18.13
CA GLY A 82 2.98 0.71 -18.53
C GLY A 82 3.71 -0.59 -18.25
N LEU A 83 4.95 -0.54 -17.81
CA LEU A 83 5.76 -1.71 -17.42
C LEU A 83 5.61 -1.97 -15.91
N MET A 84 5.50 -3.25 -15.56
CA MET A 84 5.45 -3.66 -14.15
C MET A 84 6.79 -3.39 -13.46
N THR A 85 6.76 -2.72 -12.31
CA THR A 85 7.97 -2.44 -11.55
C THR A 85 8.54 -3.71 -10.91
N PRO A 86 9.86 -3.81 -10.69
CA PRO A 86 10.48 -4.97 -10.04
C PRO A 86 9.89 -5.28 -8.66
N LEU A 87 9.54 -4.25 -7.88
CA LEU A 87 8.88 -4.39 -6.58
C LEU A 87 7.51 -5.06 -6.73
N CYS A 88 6.69 -4.60 -7.67
CA CYS A 88 5.38 -5.18 -7.92
C CYS A 88 5.49 -6.63 -8.39
N ALA A 89 6.41 -6.91 -9.32
CA ALA A 89 6.66 -8.25 -9.84
C ALA A 89 7.09 -9.23 -8.73
N ASP A 90 7.95 -8.77 -7.80
CA ASP A 90 8.41 -9.57 -6.67
C ASP A 90 7.27 -9.95 -5.73
N ILE A 91 6.44 -8.97 -5.32
CA ILE A 91 5.30 -9.22 -4.44
C ILE A 91 4.26 -10.10 -5.13
N MET A 92 3.90 -9.83 -6.39
CA MET A 92 2.95 -10.64 -7.14
C MET A 92 3.42 -12.09 -7.32
N LYS A 93 4.73 -12.28 -7.58
CA LYS A 93 5.34 -13.61 -7.69
C LYS A 93 5.27 -14.39 -6.38
N ALA A 94 5.46 -13.72 -5.25
CA ALA A 94 5.35 -14.35 -3.93
C ALA A 94 3.89 -14.70 -3.61
N CYS A 95 2.97 -13.78 -3.85
CA CYS A 95 1.56 -13.90 -3.46
C CYS A 95 0.77 -14.91 -4.30
N GLN A 96 0.86 -14.85 -5.63
CA GLN A 96 0.13 -15.71 -6.60
C GLN A 96 -1.38 -15.79 -6.31
N SER A 97 -1.99 -14.70 -5.92
CA SER A 97 -3.36 -14.59 -5.46
C SER A 97 -4.10 -13.49 -6.22
N TYR A 98 -5.41 -13.35 -6.01
CA TYR A 98 -6.21 -12.35 -6.69
C TYR A 98 -5.52 -11.00 -6.74
N THR A 99 -5.31 -10.54 -7.95
CA THR A 99 -4.59 -9.30 -8.21
C THR A 99 -5.33 -8.47 -9.25
N GLU A 100 -5.68 -7.23 -8.90
CA GLU A 100 -6.29 -6.28 -9.82
C GLU A 100 -5.48 -5.00 -9.95
N LYS A 101 -5.65 -4.32 -11.09
CA LYS A 101 -5.10 -3.00 -11.31
C LYS A 101 -5.89 -1.97 -10.50
N SER A 102 -5.21 -1.09 -9.78
CA SER A 102 -5.87 -0.03 -9.01
C SER A 102 -6.59 0.97 -9.94
N ARG A 103 -7.43 1.81 -9.37
CA ARG A 103 -8.19 2.84 -10.08
C ARG A 103 -7.29 3.77 -10.92
N SER A 104 -6.17 4.19 -10.37
CA SER A 104 -5.22 5.08 -11.07
C SER A 104 -4.57 4.45 -12.30
N GLY A 105 -4.65 3.12 -12.44
CA GLY A 105 -3.97 2.35 -13.48
C GLY A 105 -2.47 2.18 -13.25
N ARG A 106 -1.90 2.81 -12.23
CA ARG A 106 -0.47 2.67 -11.87
C ARG A 106 -0.23 1.75 -10.69
N GLY A 107 -1.20 1.60 -9.82
CA GLY A 107 -1.10 0.74 -8.64
C GLY A 107 -1.71 -0.65 -8.85
N VAL A 108 -1.53 -1.50 -7.86
CA VAL A 108 -2.01 -2.88 -7.83
C VAL A 108 -2.56 -3.21 -6.46
N HIS A 109 -3.73 -3.85 -6.41
CA HIS A 109 -4.26 -4.45 -5.20
C HIS A 109 -4.14 -5.97 -5.27
N ILE A 110 -3.67 -6.58 -4.19
CA ILE A 110 -3.56 -8.04 -4.05
C ILE A 110 -4.35 -8.46 -2.82
N PHE A 111 -5.11 -9.54 -2.93
CA PHE A 111 -5.87 -10.11 -1.82
C PHE A 111 -5.41 -11.53 -1.54
N LEU A 112 -5.18 -11.86 -0.26
CA LEU A 112 -4.75 -13.17 0.21
C LEU A 112 -5.58 -13.59 1.41
N ARG A 113 -5.60 -14.92 1.68
CA ARG A 113 -5.99 -15.44 2.99
C ARG A 113 -4.77 -15.74 3.84
N GLY A 114 -4.88 -15.39 5.13
CA GLY A 114 -3.88 -15.58 6.14
C GLY A 114 -4.00 -14.55 7.26
N ASP A 115 -2.98 -14.41 8.08
CA ASP A 115 -2.97 -13.48 9.22
C ASP A 115 -1.79 -12.51 9.16
N LEU A 116 -1.98 -11.35 9.76
CA LEU A 116 -0.95 -10.34 9.97
C LEU A 116 -0.72 -10.12 11.46
N PRO A 117 0.53 -9.96 11.92
CA PRO A 117 0.83 -9.66 13.31
C PRO A 117 0.42 -8.23 13.74
N PHE A 118 -0.20 -7.46 12.86
CA PHE A 118 -0.67 -6.09 13.08
C PHE A 118 -1.91 -5.80 12.22
N THR A 119 -2.64 -4.74 12.53
CA THR A 119 -3.87 -4.36 11.80
C THR A 119 -3.57 -3.89 10.37
N GLY A 120 -2.50 -3.13 10.18
CA GLY A 120 -2.05 -2.64 8.88
C GLY A 120 -0.84 -1.74 9.01
N ARG A 121 -0.09 -1.61 7.93
CA ARG A 121 1.10 -0.77 7.81
C ARG A 121 1.29 -0.27 6.38
N ASN A 122 2.02 0.82 6.26
CA ASN A 122 2.58 1.31 5.01
C ASN A 122 4.09 1.50 5.16
N ASN A 123 4.79 1.56 4.03
CA ASN A 123 6.21 1.83 3.99
C ASN A 123 6.53 2.96 2.99
N LEU A 124 7.79 3.41 2.99
CA LEU A 124 8.25 4.48 2.12
C LEU A 124 8.39 4.06 0.65
N ALA A 125 8.35 2.76 0.34
CA ALA A 125 8.38 2.25 -1.03
C ALA A 125 7.00 2.25 -1.69
N GLY A 126 5.95 2.75 -1.01
CA GLY A 126 4.58 2.78 -1.52
C GLY A 126 3.89 1.40 -1.49
N VAL A 127 4.28 0.54 -0.54
CA VAL A 127 3.58 -0.71 -0.24
C VAL A 127 2.80 -0.53 1.04
N GLU A 128 1.51 -0.83 0.99
CA GLU A 128 0.63 -0.89 2.14
C GLU A 128 0.11 -2.32 2.30
N ILE A 129 -0.09 -2.78 3.56
CA ILE A 129 -0.66 -4.10 3.86
C ILE A 129 -1.62 -3.99 5.03
N TYR A 130 -2.81 -4.59 4.92
CA TYR A 130 -3.89 -4.46 5.88
C TYR A 130 -4.69 -5.75 6.06
N LYS A 131 -5.15 -6.02 7.28
CA LYS A 131 -6.19 -7.01 7.58
C LYS A 131 -7.47 -6.36 8.13
N ALA A 132 -7.41 -5.09 8.56
CA ALA A 132 -8.58 -4.36 9.07
C ALA A 132 -8.41 -2.85 8.95
N ARG A 133 -9.52 -2.12 9.20
CA ARG A 133 -9.58 -0.64 9.28
C ARG A 133 -9.17 0.09 8.02
N ARG A 134 -9.24 -0.58 6.89
CA ARG A 134 -8.93 -0.03 5.57
C ARG A 134 -9.99 -0.51 4.57
N PHE A 135 -10.22 0.26 3.53
CA PHE A 135 -10.94 -0.22 2.36
C PHE A 135 -10.12 0.04 1.10
N PHE A 136 -10.26 -0.81 0.11
CA PHE A 136 -9.69 -0.62 -1.23
C PHE A 136 -10.81 -0.36 -2.23
N ILE A 137 -10.56 0.54 -3.17
CA ILE A 137 -11.46 0.74 -4.32
C ILE A 137 -11.29 -0.43 -5.28
N MET A 138 -12.37 -1.17 -5.50
CA MET A 138 -12.38 -2.35 -6.35
C MET A 138 -12.63 -1.98 -7.80
N THR A 139 -11.83 -2.51 -8.71
CA THR A 139 -11.92 -2.21 -10.12
C THR A 139 -12.39 -3.38 -10.98
N GLY A 140 -12.18 -4.62 -10.51
CA GLY A 140 -12.40 -5.84 -11.29
C GLY A 140 -11.42 -6.00 -12.45
N LYS A 141 -10.44 -5.09 -12.61
CA LYS A 141 -9.42 -5.18 -13.67
C LYS A 141 -8.34 -6.18 -13.30
N VAL A 142 -8.72 -7.46 -13.28
CA VAL A 142 -7.85 -8.58 -12.90
C VAL A 142 -6.65 -8.65 -13.83
N LEU A 143 -5.45 -8.77 -13.26
CA LEU A 143 -4.20 -8.92 -13.99
C LEU A 143 -3.95 -10.40 -14.36
N ILE A 144 -3.40 -11.19 -13.43
CA ILE A 144 -2.94 -12.55 -13.73
C ILE A 144 -3.71 -13.58 -12.90
N PHE A 145 -3.85 -13.36 -11.61
CA PHE A 145 -4.43 -14.33 -10.67
C PHE A 145 -5.89 -13.93 -10.35
N PRO A 146 -6.87 -14.74 -10.76
CA PRO A 146 -8.28 -14.39 -10.58
C PRO A 146 -8.86 -14.86 -9.24
N GLU A 147 -8.15 -15.70 -8.48
CA GLU A 147 -8.65 -16.32 -7.25
C GLU A 147 -7.85 -15.86 -6.04
N ILE A 148 -8.53 -15.76 -4.89
CA ILE A 148 -7.89 -15.51 -3.60
C ILE A 148 -7.42 -16.86 -3.05
N ILE A 149 -6.15 -16.95 -2.69
CA ILE A 149 -5.58 -18.18 -2.10
C ILE A 149 -5.13 -17.94 -0.67
N GLU A 150 -5.08 -18.99 0.11
CA GLU A 150 -4.43 -19.01 1.41
C GLU A 150 -2.92 -19.17 1.23
N ASN A 151 -2.15 -18.17 1.63
CA ASN A 151 -0.70 -18.18 1.48
C ASN A 151 0.00 -17.39 2.59
N GLN A 152 0.05 -17.98 3.79
CA GLN A 152 0.72 -17.37 4.94
C GLN A 152 2.21 -17.10 4.65
N LYS A 153 2.90 -17.99 3.93
CA LYS A 153 4.31 -17.81 3.59
C LYS A 153 4.59 -16.57 2.75
N ALA A 154 3.66 -16.23 1.86
CA ALA A 154 3.77 -15.01 1.07
C ALA A 154 3.55 -13.76 1.93
N ILE A 155 2.57 -13.81 2.85
CA ILE A 155 2.33 -12.72 3.81
C ILE A 155 3.58 -12.51 4.66
N ASP A 156 4.13 -13.58 5.25
CA ASP A 156 5.35 -13.52 6.07
C ASP A 156 6.53 -12.95 5.27
N TYR A 157 6.72 -13.40 4.03
CA TYR A 157 7.75 -12.87 3.12
C TYR A 157 7.60 -11.37 2.87
N VAL A 158 6.38 -10.91 2.58
CA VAL A 158 6.11 -9.48 2.34
C VAL A 158 6.35 -8.67 3.61
N VAL A 159 5.90 -9.17 4.77
CA VAL A 159 6.11 -8.52 6.07
C VAL A 159 7.60 -8.43 6.40
N GLU A 160 8.33 -9.52 6.30
CA GLU A 160 9.76 -9.56 6.60
C GLU A 160 10.57 -8.63 5.69
N LYS A 161 10.31 -8.69 4.39
CA LYS A 161 11.08 -7.95 3.39
C LYS A 161 10.74 -6.46 3.34
N TYR A 162 9.45 -6.12 3.40
CA TYR A 162 8.98 -4.75 3.16
C TYR A 162 8.60 -3.99 4.43
N PHE A 163 8.41 -4.69 5.58
CA PHE A 163 8.04 -4.09 6.86
C PHE A 163 8.93 -4.56 8.03
N PRO A 164 10.27 -4.51 7.92
CA PRO A 164 11.20 -5.12 8.88
C PRO A 164 11.07 -4.62 10.33
N GLU A 165 10.39 -3.49 10.56
CA GLU A 165 10.12 -2.97 11.92
C GLU A 165 8.99 -3.71 12.65
N ALA A 166 8.27 -4.62 11.97
CA ALA A 166 7.21 -5.42 12.59
C ALA A 166 7.73 -6.32 13.71
N GLU A 167 8.97 -6.83 13.61
CA GLU A 167 9.58 -7.73 14.58
C GLU A 167 10.04 -7.06 15.89
N ARG A 168 10.28 -5.74 15.89
CA ARG A 168 10.83 -5.04 17.07
C ARG A 168 9.91 -4.95 18.27
N LYS A 169 8.62 -5.23 18.11
CA LYS A 169 7.65 -5.24 19.23
C LYS A 169 7.51 -6.58 19.93
N SER A 170 8.09 -7.64 19.40
CA SER A 170 8.08 -9.00 19.98
C SER A 170 9.40 -9.45 20.61
N GLY A 171 10.26 -8.51 21.03
CA GLY A 171 11.36 -8.80 21.95
C GLY A 171 12.56 -9.57 21.40
N GLY A 172 12.98 -9.34 20.17
CA GLY A 172 14.20 -9.93 19.62
C GLY A 172 15.09 -8.90 18.91
N LYS A 173 16.34 -8.74 19.34
CA LYS A 173 17.35 -7.91 18.69
C LYS A 173 17.81 -8.58 17.40
N SER A 174 17.41 -8.11 16.23
CA SER A 174 18.04 -8.45 14.96
C SER A 174 18.80 -7.26 14.40
N SER A 175 20.12 -7.38 14.29
CA SER A 175 21.06 -6.31 13.94
C SER A 175 21.44 -6.27 12.45
N LEU A 176 20.80 -7.04 11.57
CA LEU A 176 21.25 -7.25 10.20
C LEU A 176 20.60 -6.34 9.13
N VAL A 177 19.39 -5.83 9.35
CA VAL A 177 18.64 -5.07 8.34
C VAL A 177 19.00 -3.58 8.34
N GLN A 178 19.59 -3.06 9.40
CA GLN A 178 20.00 -1.64 9.51
C GLN A 178 21.15 -1.26 8.57
N LYS A 179 21.83 -2.24 7.93
CA LYS A 179 22.99 -2.01 7.06
C LYS A 179 22.66 -1.75 5.58
N ILE A 180 21.45 -2.03 5.11
CA ILE A 180 21.16 -2.01 3.67
C ILE A 180 20.48 -0.69 3.21
N TYR A 181 19.78 0.05 4.07
CA TYR A 181 18.99 1.24 3.69
C TYR A 181 19.18 2.49 4.56
N SER A 182 20.20 2.55 5.40
CA SER A 182 20.58 3.78 6.08
C SER A 182 21.93 4.25 5.58
N PRO A 183 22.01 5.15 4.62
CA PRO A 183 23.20 5.96 4.50
C PRO A 183 23.32 6.69 5.85
N VAL A 184 24.41 6.43 6.58
CA VAL A 184 24.68 7.11 7.85
C VAL A 184 25.06 8.53 7.51
N PHE A 185 24.06 9.41 7.37
CA PHE A 185 24.28 10.84 7.30
C PHE A 185 24.71 11.31 8.69
N ARG A 186 26.00 11.51 8.87
CA ARG A 186 26.51 12.25 10.03
C ARG A 186 26.84 13.65 9.54
N LYS A 187 26.29 14.67 10.20
CA LYS A 187 26.70 16.05 9.96
C LYS A 187 28.20 16.12 10.22
N PRO A 188 29.03 16.58 9.26
CA PRO A 188 30.45 16.67 9.45
C PRO A 188 30.74 17.61 10.64
N GLU A 189 31.71 17.23 11.45
CA GLU A 189 32.25 18.12 12.51
C GLU A 189 32.75 19.42 11.89
N LYS A 190 32.57 20.56 12.59
CA LYS A 190 33.01 21.85 12.11
C LYS A 190 34.48 21.79 11.63
N GLY A 191 34.66 22.07 10.33
CA GLY A 191 35.98 22.12 9.70
C GLY A 191 36.37 20.95 8.80
N LYS A 192 35.52 19.90 8.68
CA LYS A 192 35.75 18.80 7.71
C LYS A 192 34.94 19.01 6.44
N VAL A 193 35.58 18.78 5.30
CA VAL A 193 34.92 18.85 3.98
C VAL A 193 33.89 17.72 3.88
N PHE A 194 32.66 18.05 3.48
CA PHE A 194 31.62 17.08 3.22
C PHE A 194 32.03 16.20 2.01
N VAL A 195 32.22 14.91 2.23
CA VAL A 195 32.38 13.95 1.15
C VAL A 195 30.97 13.48 0.77
N ARG A 196 30.52 13.87 -0.42
CA ARG A 196 29.22 13.44 -0.97
C ARG A 196 29.18 11.92 -1.04
N PRO A 197 28.23 11.23 -0.35
CA PRO A 197 28.09 9.80 -0.52
C PRO A 197 27.68 9.50 -1.98
N GLU A 198 28.17 8.42 -2.56
CA GLU A 198 27.67 7.91 -3.84
C GLU A 198 26.21 7.48 -3.63
N TYR A 199 25.30 8.19 -4.25
CA TYR A 199 23.89 7.81 -4.25
C TYR A 199 23.66 6.73 -5.31
N PRO A 200 22.88 5.68 -5.02
CA PRO A 200 22.43 4.78 -6.06
C PRO A 200 21.66 5.59 -7.11
N GLU A 201 21.81 5.24 -8.38
CA GLU A 201 21.07 5.90 -9.47
C GLU A 201 19.58 5.94 -9.14
N ILE A 202 19.02 7.14 -9.09
CA ILE A 202 17.60 7.35 -8.85
C ILE A 202 16.88 7.04 -10.15
N ILE A 203 16.23 5.88 -10.22
CA ILE A 203 15.44 5.45 -11.37
C ILE A 203 14.31 6.47 -11.62
N SER A 204 14.09 6.81 -12.87
CA SER A 204 13.01 7.72 -13.29
C SER A 204 11.66 7.24 -12.74
N GLY A 205 10.88 8.15 -12.14
CA GLY A 205 9.60 7.84 -11.49
C GLY A 205 9.67 7.73 -9.95
N GLY A 206 10.78 7.29 -9.37
CA GLY A 206 11.01 7.23 -7.92
C GLY A 206 11.60 8.51 -7.30
N ARG A 207 11.88 9.52 -8.12
CA ARG A 207 12.65 10.71 -7.71
C ARG A 207 12.05 11.45 -6.51
N ASN A 208 10.74 11.67 -6.49
CA ASN A 208 10.08 12.42 -5.41
C ASN A 208 10.08 11.65 -4.08
N LEU A 209 9.88 10.33 -4.10
CA LEU A 209 9.92 9.48 -2.91
C LEU A 209 11.35 9.39 -2.34
N SER A 210 12.34 9.21 -3.22
CA SER A 210 13.75 9.16 -2.83
C SER A 210 14.22 10.49 -2.25
N LEU A 211 13.84 11.63 -2.86
CA LEU A 211 14.19 12.96 -2.37
C LEU A 211 13.49 13.28 -1.04
N THR A 212 12.22 12.89 -0.86
CA THR A 212 11.50 13.09 0.40
C THR A 212 12.10 12.26 1.53
N SER A 213 12.46 11.00 1.26
CA SER A 213 13.12 10.13 2.22
C SER A 213 14.50 10.66 2.61
N LEU A 214 15.26 11.14 1.63
CA LEU A 214 16.57 11.74 1.84
C LEU A 214 16.48 13.02 2.66
N ALA A 215 15.52 13.91 2.34
CA ALA A 215 15.27 15.13 3.11
C ALA A 215 14.90 14.82 4.57
N GLY A 216 14.06 13.78 4.80
CA GLY A 216 13.71 13.32 6.14
C GLY A 216 14.91 12.77 6.92
N ALA A 217 15.76 11.98 6.27
CA ALA A 217 16.98 11.45 6.88
C ALA A 217 17.96 12.59 7.25
N MET A 218 18.15 13.58 6.37
CA MET A 218 18.99 14.75 6.62
C MET A 218 18.45 15.59 7.77
N HIS A 219 17.14 15.82 7.83
CA HIS A 219 16.51 16.55 8.93
C HIS A 219 16.73 15.85 10.28
N ASN A 220 16.55 14.53 10.33
CA ASN A 220 16.75 13.72 11.54
C ASN A 220 18.21 13.65 12.00
N THR A 221 19.17 13.95 11.11
CA THR A 221 20.60 14.05 11.43
C THR A 221 21.06 15.48 11.71
N GLY A 222 20.13 16.43 11.80
CA GLY A 222 20.37 17.80 12.24
C GLY A 222 20.67 18.81 11.14
N TYR A 223 20.38 18.49 9.87
CA TYR A 223 20.43 19.49 8.79
C TYR A 223 19.24 20.45 8.88
N SER A 224 19.49 21.73 8.67
CA SER A 224 18.44 22.74 8.56
C SER A 224 17.70 22.62 7.22
N LYS A 225 16.48 23.16 7.13
CA LYS A 225 15.72 23.19 5.88
C LYS A 225 16.48 23.83 4.72
N GLN A 226 17.28 24.87 4.99
CA GLN A 226 18.09 25.55 3.98
C GLN A 226 19.24 24.67 3.47
N GLU A 227 19.93 23.95 4.36
CA GLU A 227 20.98 23.00 4.00
C GLU A 227 20.41 21.84 3.18
N ILE A 228 19.25 21.28 3.59
CA ILE A 228 18.55 20.20 2.85
C ILE A 228 18.17 20.69 1.45
N TYR A 229 17.56 21.88 1.33
CA TYR A 229 17.16 22.44 0.04
C TYR A 229 18.36 22.63 -0.89
N LYS A 230 19.47 23.17 -0.38
CA LYS A 230 20.70 23.37 -1.15
C LYS A 230 21.31 22.06 -1.65
N GLU A 231 21.26 20.98 -0.86
CA GLU A 231 21.84 19.67 -1.25
C GLU A 231 20.95 18.89 -2.21
N LEU A 232 19.63 19.07 -2.17
CA LEU A 232 18.70 18.30 -3.00
C LEU A 232 18.27 19.00 -4.30
N CYS A 233 18.54 20.29 -4.46
CA CYS A 233 18.16 21.08 -5.64
C CYS A 233 19.31 21.35 -6.61
N TYR A 234 20.46 20.69 -6.42
CA TYR A 234 21.61 20.75 -7.35
C TYR A 234 21.89 19.36 -7.94
#